data_3c412be195540275b548ca68cd643210
#
_entry.id   3c412be195540275b548ca68cd643210
#
_cell.length_a   1.000
_cell.length_b   1.000
_cell.length_c   1.000
_cell.angle_alpha   90.00
_cell.angle_beta   90.00
_cell.angle_gamma   90.00
#
_symmetry.space_group_name_H-M   'P 1'
#
loop_
_entity.id
_entity.type
_entity.pdbx_description
1 polymer ?
#
loop_
_entity_poly.entity_id
_entity_poly.type
_entity_poly.pdbx_seq_one_letter_code
_entity_poly.pdbx_strand_id
1 'polypeptide(L)'
;MLEVPEVVEVLARDDPLAEARLAGLRSKTFLLQAEGGAVPVEEAAATLGLTRQAVDRRRRAGKLIGLTVGRRGYLYPAWQFGEHGTIPGLEETLAALDSFGPWSQVSWFISPNTRLSGRSPLSVLREGQVEPVVRAAQLYGEQGG
;
A
#
# COMPACT_ATOMS: atom_id res chain seq x y z
N MET A 1 -17.52 -20.35 9.02
CA MET A 1 -17.02 -19.20 9.76
C MET A 1 -17.96 -18.03 9.51
N LEU A 2 -18.42 -17.38 10.57
CA LEU A 2 -19.23 -16.19 10.45
C LEU A 2 -18.36 -15.08 9.87
N GLU A 3 -18.80 -14.53 8.76
CA GLU A 3 -18.08 -13.41 8.20
C GLU A 3 -18.29 -12.19 9.08
N VAL A 4 -17.21 -11.65 9.60
CA VAL A 4 -17.22 -10.46 10.46
C VAL A 4 -17.98 -9.30 9.82
N PRO A 5 -17.88 -9.05 8.49
CA PRO A 5 -18.63 -7.95 7.86
C PRO A 5 -20.15 -8.05 8.00
N GLU A 6 -20.72 -9.25 7.95
CA GLU A 6 -22.17 -9.42 8.08
C GLU A 6 -22.66 -9.06 9.48
N VAL A 7 -21.93 -9.51 10.50
CA VAL A 7 -22.28 -9.21 11.89
C VAL A 7 -22.16 -7.72 12.15
N VAL A 8 -21.11 -7.08 11.66
CA VAL A 8 -20.89 -5.64 11.86
C VAL A 8 -21.95 -4.82 11.12
N GLU A 9 -22.39 -5.23 9.94
CA GLU A 9 -23.45 -4.56 9.20
C GLU A 9 -24.77 -4.55 9.97
N VAL A 10 -25.12 -5.67 10.59
CA VAL A 10 -26.34 -5.74 11.41
C VAL A 10 -26.25 -4.79 12.60
N LEU A 11 -25.11 -4.76 13.27
CA LEU A 11 -24.88 -3.87 14.41
C LEU A 11 -24.79 -2.40 14.00
N ALA A 12 -24.32 -2.11 12.79
CA ALA A 12 -24.12 -0.74 12.31
C ALA A 12 -25.41 -0.02 11.92
N ARG A 13 -26.53 -0.72 11.80
CA ARG A 13 -27.80 -0.11 11.39
C ARG A 13 -28.25 1.03 12.30
N ASP A 14 -27.92 0.96 13.57
CA ASP A 14 -28.31 1.95 14.57
C ASP A 14 -27.18 2.89 14.98
N ASP A 15 -26.00 2.78 14.33
CA ASP A 15 -24.82 3.58 14.70
C ASP A 15 -24.04 4.03 13.46
N PRO A 16 -24.18 5.33 13.09
CA PRO A 16 -23.46 5.86 11.93
C PRO A 16 -21.93 5.74 12.02
N LEU A 17 -21.38 5.81 13.26
CA LEU A 17 -19.93 5.64 13.44
C LEU A 17 -19.49 4.20 13.17
N ALA A 18 -20.33 3.23 13.50
CA ALA A 18 -20.04 1.82 13.20
C ALA A 18 -20.02 1.57 11.69
N GLU A 19 -20.94 2.19 10.94
CA GLU A 19 -20.92 2.10 9.47
C GLU A 19 -19.65 2.69 8.88
N ALA A 20 -19.21 3.85 9.36
CA ALA A 20 -17.96 4.47 8.90
C ALA A 20 -16.76 3.59 9.20
N ARG A 21 -16.71 2.99 10.39
CA ARG A 21 -15.64 2.07 10.77
C ARG A 21 -15.62 0.83 9.89
N LEU A 22 -16.80 0.28 9.59
CA LEU A 22 -16.92 -0.88 8.71
C LEU A 22 -16.43 -0.56 7.29
N ALA A 23 -16.82 0.58 6.74
CA ALA A 23 -16.37 1.01 5.42
C ALA A 23 -14.85 1.17 5.39
N GLY A 24 -14.26 1.76 6.44
CA GLY A 24 -12.81 1.89 6.56
C GLY A 24 -12.11 0.54 6.66
N LEU A 25 -12.67 -0.40 7.41
CA LEU A 25 -12.12 -1.74 7.54
C LEU A 25 -12.18 -2.52 6.22
N ARG A 26 -13.28 -2.40 5.48
CA ARG A 26 -13.42 -3.01 4.16
C ARG A 26 -12.39 -2.46 3.18
N SER A 27 -12.18 -1.15 3.19
CA SER A 27 -11.17 -0.52 2.34
C SER A 27 -9.78 -1.03 2.67
N LYS A 28 -9.43 -1.13 3.94
CA LYS A 28 -8.13 -1.66 4.37
C LYS A 28 -7.97 -3.13 3.98
N THR A 29 -9.00 -3.94 4.16
CA THR A 29 -8.97 -5.35 3.77
C THR A 29 -8.74 -5.48 2.27
N PHE A 30 -9.44 -4.69 1.47
CA PHE A 30 -9.25 -4.67 0.01
C PHE A 30 -7.80 -4.32 -0.35
N LEU A 31 -7.27 -3.27 0.26
CA LEU A 31 -5.89 -2.83 -0.03
C LEU A 31 -4.85 -3.87 0.39
N LEU A 32 -5.08 -4.56 1.51
CA LEU A 32 -4.18 -5.61 1.96
C LEU A 32 -4.16 -6.83 1.04
N GLN A 33 -5.29 -7.16 0.44
CA GLN A 33 -5.43 -8.34 -0.41
C GLN A 33 -5.11 -8.08 -1.88
N ALA A 34 -5.07 -6.82 -2.28
CA ALA A 34 -4.85 -6.43 -3.66
C ALA A 34 -3.47 -6.86 -4.16
N GLU A 35 -3.41 -7.23 -5.43
CA GLU A 35 -2.16 -7.47 -6.14
C GLU A 35 -1.24 -8.51 -5.47
N GLY A 36 -1.82 -9.57 -4.93
CA GLY A 36 -1.08 -10.67 -4.34
C GLY A 36 -0.94 -10.62 -2.82
N GLY A 37 -1.62 -9.66 -2.17
CA GLY A 37 -1.66 -9.60 -0.71
C GLY A 37 -0.45 -8.93 -0.08
N ALA A 38 -0.30 -9.17 1.22
CA ALA A 38 0.78 -8.60 2.01
C ALA A 38 1.40 -9.68 2.89
N VAL A 39 2.67 -9.51 3.22
CA VAL A 39 3.46 -10.51 3.94
C VAL A 39 4.05 -9.92 5.22
N PRO A 40 4.30 -10.75 6.24
CA PRO A 40 4.96 -10.29 7.46
C PRO A 40 6.43 -9.96 7.23
N VAL A 41 7.05 -9.32 8.23
CA VAL A 41 8.44 -8.84 8.12
C VAL A 41 9.42 -9.98 7.84
N GLU A 42 9.18 -11.18 8.36
CA GLU A 42 10.06 -12.32 8.14
C GLU A 42 10.14 -12.69 6.65
N GLU A 43 8.99 -12.71 5.98
CA GLU A 43 8.95 -13.00 4.55
C GLU A 43 9.54 -11.86 3.72
N ALA A 44 9.25 -10.61 4.10
CA ALA A 44 9.83 -9.44 3.43
C ALA A 44 11.36 -9.47 3.52
N ALA A 45 11.88 -9.76 4.71
CA ALA A 45 13.32 -9.87 4.95
C ALA A 45 13.95 -10.98 4.09
N ALA A 46 13.32 -12.16 4.06
CA ALA A 46 13.79 -13.28 3.25
C ALA A 46 13.81 -12.92 1.76
N THR A 47 12.74 -12.29 1.27
CA THR A 47 12.62 -11.89 -0.13
C THR A 47 13.68 -10.86 -0.52
N LEU A 48 13.98 -9.92 0.37
CA LEU A 48 14.97 -8.86 0.10
C LEU A 48 16.41 -9.25 0.44
N GLY A 49 16.60 -10.40 1.09
CA GLY A 49 17.92 -10.78 1.56
C GLY A 49 18.44 -9.86 2.66
N LEU A 50 17.56 -9.38 3.51
CA LEU A 50 17.87 -8.43 4.58
C LEU A 50 17.53 -9.01 5.95
N THR A 51 18.04 -8.36 7.01
CA THR A 51 17.58 -8.61 8.37
C THR A 51 16.23 -7.92 8.61
N ARG A 52 15.51 -8.36 9.64
CA ARG A 52 14.26 -7.70 10.06
C ARG A 52 14.52 -6.24 10.41
N GLN A 53 15.62 -5.95 11.06
CA GLN A 53 16.00 -4.59 11.45
C GLN A 53 16.25 -3.71 10.22
N ALA A 54 16.85 -4.26 9.17
CA ALA A 54 17.09 -3.54 7.92
C ALA A 54 15.76 -3.23 7.19
N VAL A 55 14.83 -4.17 7.18
CA VAL A 55 13.48 -3.95 6.63
C VAL A 55 12.79 -2.81 7.40
N ASP A 56 12.87 -2.86 8.71
CA ASP A 56 12.28 -1.84 9.59
C ASP A 56 12.86 -0.45 9.32
N ARG A 57 14.18 -0.37 9.16
CA ARG A 57 14.83 0.90 8.84
C ARG A 57 14.37 1.46 7.49
N ARG A 58 14.24 0.61 6.48
CA ARG A 58 13.76 1.03 5.16
C ARG A 58 12.32 1.55 5.21
N ARG A 59 11.47 0.86 5.97
CA ARG A 59 10.09 1.32 6.19
C ARG A 59 10.07 2.69 6.86
N ARG A 60 10.84 2.86 7.93
CA ARG A 60 10.91 4.15 8.64
C ARG A 60 11.50 5.27 7.78
N ALA A 61 12.38 4.93 6.87
CA ALA A 61 12.96 5.89 5.93
C ALA A 61 12.07 6.20 4.73
N GLY A 62 10.87 5.59 4.66
CA GLY A 62 9.95 5.82 3.55
C GLY A 62 10.32 5.11 2.26
N LYS A 63 11.15 4.08 2.34
CA LYS A 63 11.62 3.31 1.17
C LYS A 63 10.86 2.02 0.96
N LEU A 64 10.03 1.63 1.90
CA LEU A 64 9.13 0.49 1.85
C LEU A 64 7.81 0.87 2.47
N ILE A 65 6.73 0.31 1.95
CA ILE A 65 5.40 0.47 2.55
C ILE A 65 5.17 -0.68 3.52
N GLY A 66 4.90 -0.36 4.78
CA GLY A 66 4.45 -1.30 5.78
C GLY A 66 3.12 -0.84 6.33
N LEU A 67 2.17 -1.77 6.46
CA LEU A 67 0.81 -1.50 6.90
C LEU A 67 0.55 -2.18 8.23
N THR A 68 -0.22 -1.52 9.11
CA THR A 68 -0.63 -2.12 10.37
C THR A 68 -2.14 -2.24 10.42
N VAL A 69 -2.63 -3.36 10.98
CA VAL A 69 -4.04 -3.58 11.27
C VAL A 69 -4.15 -4.02 12.72
N GLY A 70 -4.76 -3.18 13.55
CA GLY A 70 -4.88 -3.46 14.97
C GLY A 70 -3.52 -3.57 15.65
N ARG A 71 -3.32 -4.65 16.43
CA ARG A 71 -2.08 -4.87 17.18
C ARG A 71 -1.10 -5.80 16.48
N ARG A 72 -1.40 -6.18 15.25
CA ARG A 72 -0.47 -6.98 14.46
C ARG A 72 0.73 -6.14 14.09
N GLY A 73 1.86 -6.78 13.88
CA GLY A 73 3.03 -6.12 13.33
C GLY A 73 2.79 -5.63 11.91
N TYR A 74 3.80 -5.05 11.30
CA TYR A 74 3.68 -4.54 9.94
C TYR A 74 3.51 -5.67 8.94
N LEU A 75 2.63 -5.43 7.97
CA LEU A 75 2.45 -6.28 6.79
C LEU A 75 2.92 -5.49 5.57
N TYR A 76 3.69 -6.13 4.72
CA TYR A 76 4.33 -5.47 3.59
C TYR A 76 3.66 -5.93 2.30
N PRO A 77 3.02 -5.03 1.53
CA PRO A 77 2.44 -5.41 0.24
C PRO A 77 3.45 -6.15 -0.63
N ALA A 78 3.07 -7.34 -1.09
CA ALA A 78 3.97 -8.21 -1.83
C ALA A 78 4.36 -7.63 -3.20
N TRP A 79 3.51 -6.79 -3.79
CA TRP A 79 3.76 -6.20 -5.10
C TRP A 79 4.98 -5.26 -5.15
N GLN A 80 5.46 -4.79 -3.99
CA GLN A 80 6.66 -3.94 -3.96
C GLN A 80 7.96 -4.71 -4.22
N PHE A 81 7.94 -6.04 -4.14
CA PHE A 81 9.14 -6.85 -4.30
C PHE A 81 9.26 -7.36 -5.73
N GLY A 82 10.47 -7.30 -6.26
CA GLY A 82 10.82 -7.82 -7.57
C GLY A 82 11.91 -8.89 -7.46
N GLU A 83 12.50 -9.25 -8.59
CA GLU A 83 13.52 -10.29 -8.63
C GLU A 83 14.81 -9.92 -7.90
N HIS A 84 15.14 -8.64 -7.85
CA HIS A 84 16.41 -8.16 -7.31
C HIS A 84 16.23 -7.11 -6.22
N GLY A 85 15.19 -7.25 -5.42
CA GLY A 85 14.86 -6.29 -4.37
C GLY A 85 13.47 -5.70 -4.58
N THR A 86 13.32 -4.39 -4.39
CA THR A 86 12.06 -3.72 -4.71
C THR A 86 11.93 -3.48 -6.21
N ILE A 87 10.70 -3.34 -6.69
CA ILE A 87 10.49 -3.04 -8.11
C ILE A 87 11.16 -1.72 -8.47
N PRO A 88 11.74 -1.61 -9.69
CA PRO A 88 12.38 -0.36 -10.11
C PRO A 88 11.40 0.81 -10.05
N GLY A 89 11.86 1.92 -9.50
CA GLY A 89 11.08 3.15 -9.37
C GLY A 89 10.26 3.26 -8.09
N LEU A 90 10.20 2.23 -7.28
CA LEU A 90 9.42 2.27 -6.04
C LEU A 90 9.93 3.35 -5.08
N GLU A 91 11.22 3.37 -4.81
CA GLU A 91 11.78 4.32 -3.84
C GLU A 91 11.59 5.77 -4.29
N GLU A 92 11.85 6.06 -5.56
CA GLU A 92 11.69 7.40 -6.12
C GLU A 92 10.22 7.84 -6.06
N THR A 93 9.31 6.93 -6.36
CA THR A 93 7.87 7.21 -6.30
C THR A 93 7.43 7.46 -4.86
N LEU A 94 7.89 6.65 -3.92
CA LEU A 94 7.57 6.84 -2.51
C LEU A 94 8.13 8.16 -1.96
N ALA A 95 9.31 8.57 -2.41
CA ALA A 95 9.87 9.86 -2.02
C ALA A 95 8.95 11.00 -2.46
N ALA A 96 8.35 10.90 -3.63
CA ALA A 96 7.40 11.90 -4.12
C ALA A 96 6.06 11.86 -3.36
N LEU A 97 5.74 10.74 -2.71
CA LEU A 97 4.49 10.55 -1.96
C LEU A 97 4.71 10.61 -0.44
N ASP A 98 5.81 11.16 0.02
CA ASP A 98 6.20 11.10 1.44
C ASP A 98 5.26 11.87 2.36
N SER A 99 4.48 12.82 1.83
CA SER A 99 3.48 13.55 2.61
C SER A 99 2.21 12.74 2.87
N PHE A 100 2.06 11.59 2.24
CA PHE A 100 0.88 10.73 2.42
C PHE A 100 1.21 9.54 3.29
N GLY A 101 0.21 9.06 4.06
CA GLY A 101 0.37 7.87 4.88
C GLY A 101 0.41 6.59 4.03
N PRO A 102 0.84 5.47 4.64
CA PRO A 102 1.06 4.23 3.89
C PRO A 102 -0.21 3.69 3.21
N TRP A 103 -1.37 3.77 3.84
CA TRP A 103 -2.62 3.32 3.22
C TRP A 103 -2.96 4.13 1.98
N SER A 104 -2.77 5.44 2.01
CA SER A 104 -2.98 6.32 0.86
C SER A 104 -1.98 6.02 -0.25
N GLN A 105 -0.74 5.72 0.11
CA GLN A 105 0.28 5.34 -0.85
C GLN A 105 -0.11 4.05 -1.59
N VAL A 106 -0.54 3.01 -0.86
CA VAL A 106 -1.00 1.77 -1.48
C VAL A 106 -2.16 2.04 -2.43
N SER A 107 -3.15 2.79 -1.98
CA SER A 107 -4.31 3.14 -2.82
C SER A 107 -3.87 3.83 -4.11
N TRP A 108 -2.93 4.75 -4.01
CA TRP A 108 -2.40 5.47 -5.18
C TRP A 108 -1.75 4.51 -6.18
N PHE A 109 -0.92 3.59 -5.70
CA PHE A 109 -0.20 2.65 -6.58
C PHE A 109 -1.12 1.72 -7.35
N ILE A 110 -2.22 1.27 -6.74
CA ILE A 110 -3.09 0.24 -7.35
C ILE A 110 -4.34 0.79 -8.01
N SER A 111 -4.58 2.10 -7.94
CA SER A 111 -5.77 2.71 -8.54
C SER A 111 -5.48 3.26 -9.92
N PRO A 112 -6.50 3.28 -10.82
CA PRO A 112 -6.34 3.93 -12.12
C PRO A 112 -5.93 5.40 -11.96
N ASN A 113 -5.04 5.86 -12.81
CA ASN A 113 -4.49 7.22 -12.74
C ASN A 113 -4.67 7.91 -14.09
N THR A 114 -5.35 9.05 -14.10
CA THR A 114 -5.61 9.80 -15.33
C THR A 114 -4.34 10.29 -16.00
N ARG A 115 -3.29 10.58 -15.22
CA ARG A 115 -2.00 11.01 -15.76
C ARG A 115 -1.24 9.85 -16.43
N LEU A 116 -1.69 8.62 -16.24
CA LEU A 116 -1.12 7.41 -16.83
C LEU A 116 -2.11 6.74 -17.78
N SER A 117 -2.99 7.53 -18.38
CA SER A 117 -4.00 7.05 -19.34
C SER A 117 -4.96 6.01 -18.74
N GLY A 118 -5.29 6.18 -17.46
CA GLY A 118 -6.20 5.29 -16.75
C GLY A 118 -5.56 4.01 -16.24
N ARG A 119 -4.26 3.85 -16.42
CA ARG A 119 -3.53 2.68 -15.90
C ARG A 119 -3.12 2.92 -14.46
N SER A 120 -2.96 1.86 -13.68
CA SER A 120 -2.45 2.01 -12.32
C SER A 120 -0.95 2.28 -12.36
N PRO A 121 -0.43 3.11 -11.43
CA PRO A 121 1.02 3.33 -11.34
C PRO A 121 1.80 2.02 -11.22
N LEU A 122 1.29 1.06 -10.44
CA LEU A 122 1.95 -0.24 -10.30
C LEU A 122 2.08 -0.97 -11.64
N SER A 123 1.04 -0.98 -12.47
CA SER A 123 1.10 -1.65 -13.77
C SER A 123 2.12 -0.99 -14.70
N VAL A 124 2.25 0.34 -14.64
CA VAL A 124 3.23 1.06 -15.45
C VAL A 124 4.65 0.78 -14.98
N LEU A 125 4.88 0.74 -13.66
CA LEU A 125 6.18 0.37 -13.09
C LEU A 125 6.57 -1.06 -13.48
N ARG A 126 5.60 -1.99 -13.49
CA ARG A 126 5.86 -3.39 -13.89
C ARG A 126 6.30 -3.51 -15.34
N GLU A 127 5.97 -2.54 -16.18
CA GLU A 127 6.47 -2.47 -17.56
C GLU A 127 7.82 -1.78 -17.67
N GLY A 128 8.40 -1.37 -16.56
CA GLY A 128 9.69 -0.69 -16.55
C GLY A 128 9.64 0.79 -16.82
N GLN A 129 8.46 1.39 -16.88
CA GLN A 129 8.31 2.80 -17.15
C GLN A 129 8.29 3.61 -15.85
N VAL A 130 9.46 3.96 -15.36
CA VAL A 130 9.62 4.62 -14.06
C VAL A 130 9.30 6.10 -14.11
N GLU A 131 9.85 6.83 -15.09
CA GLU A 131 9.71 8.30 -15.15
C GLU A 131 8.28 8.81 -15.16
N PRO A 132 7.37 8.26 -15.98
CA PRO A 132 5.97 8.72 -15.95
C PRO A 132 5.31 8.57 -14.59
N VAL A 133 5.63 7.49 -13.87
CA VAL A 133 5.06 7.20 -12.56
C VAL A 133 5.62 8.18 -11.52
N VAL A 134 6.92 8.40 -11.50
CA VAL A 134 7.56 9.36 -10.59
C VAL A 134 6.99 10.77 -10.83
N ARG A 135 6.82 11.16 -12.08
CA ARG A 135 6.25 12.46 -12.40
C ARG A 135 4.79 12.58 -11.95
N ALA A 136 3.99 11.55 -12.18
CA ALA A 136 2.60 11.54 -11.71
C ALA A 136 2.55 11.65 -10.18
N ALA A 137 3.45 10.98 -9.48
CA ALA A 137 3.55 11.05 -8.02
C ALA A 137 3.95 12.44 -7.54
N GLN A 138 4.91 13.07 -8.21
CA GLN A 138 5.33 14.43 -7.88
C GLN A 138 4.18 15.42 -8.02
N LEU A 139 3.43 15.32 -9.11
CA LEU A 139 2.29 16.20 -9.35
C LEU A 139 1.16 15.96 -8.33
N TYR A 140 0.95 14.72 -7.97
CA TYR A 140 -0.02 14.37 -6.94
C TYR A 140 0.40 14.92 -5.57
N GLY A 141 1.68 14.80 -5.24
CA GLY A 141 2.24 15.34 -4.01
C GLY A 141 2.09 16.86 -3.89
N GLU A 142 2.30 17.57 -4.98
CA GLU A 142 2.11 19.03 -5.02
C GLU A 142 0.67 19.44 -4.76
N GLN A 143 -0.30 18.67 -5.26
CA GLN A 143 -1.72 18.96 -5.09
C GLN A 143 -2.24 18.57 -3.71
N GLY A 144 -1.74 17.47 -3.15
CA GLY A 144 -2.20 16.93 -1.90
C GLY A 144 -1.38 17.35 -0.68
N GLY A 145 -0.23 17.91 -0.92
CA GLY A 145 0.67 18.40 0.11
C GLY A 145 0.33 19.82 0.51
#